data_8e18a051eeba36d20354a06658ce2d65
#
_entry.id   8e18a051eeba36d20354a06658ce2d65
#
_cell.length_a   1.000
_cell.length_b   1.000
_cell.length_c   1.000
_cell.angle_alpha   90.00
_cell.angle_beta   90.00
_cell.angle_gamma   90.00
#
_symmetry.space_group_name_H-M   'P 1'
#
loop_
_entity.id
_entity.type
_entity.pdbx_description
1 polymer ?
#
loop_
_entity_poly.entity_id
_entity_poly.type
_entity_poly.pdbx_seq_one_letter_code
_entity_poly.pdbx_strand_id
1 'polypeptide(L)'
;LIATIGGMILLSILIGVLNSGISKKLDELRRGHSLVIEENHTIVLGWSPQIFYIIAELITANIGKKYSCISILAEKDKVDMEEEIRMKLGDTGKTKIVCRRGNPIDLSDLEIINPHTAKSIIILPPEADDSDSQMIKMILAITNNPHRRQERYHIVAGIRDPNNLEVAHLVGKNEVSIILVEDVIAKIIAQTCRQPGLSVVFNELLDFQRNKLYFHEENSLVGKPFSKSLFAFKQATPLGIRFADGRSQLNPPLETRIERGDVLILCAEDELKLSIVAQPEQYIDATVIRESTKKERKSERTLILGWNRQAITIIHELNNYVSKGSQVHIVADSLEVEQTIAEECTGLENLIVTFKKADSSSRRTLDMLNCHTYDHIIILSYSQNRKIQEADARTIFTLLHLRDLADRTGHPFTMVSQVLDVRNRELVNITRADDFVVSDKLNSLMVSQISENKDLANVFEDLFRSEGSEIYLKPASDYVELRKPINFYSVIEAARRRGEIALGCRLLSRFDEDALEQGVIVNPEKSKLVTFFEEDKIIVLAENDF
;
A
#
# COMPACT_ATOMS: atom_id res chain seq x y z
N LEU A 1 -34.79 68.11 -13.71
CA LEU A 1 -35.47 66.85 -14.05
C LEU A 1 -34.66 66.07 -15.08
N ILE A 2 -34.23 66.64 -16.21
CA ILE A 2 -33.45 65.96 -17.29
C ILE A 2 -32.09 65.47 -16.75
N ALA A 3 -31.36 66.24 -15.96
CA ALA A 3 -30.08 65.86 -15.38
C ALA A 3 -30.24 64.71 -14.35
N THR A 4 -31.34 64.69 -13.61
CA THR A 4 -31.61 63.61 -12.62
C THR A 4 -31.96 62.28 -13.29
N ILE A 5 -32.75 62.36 -14.38
CA ILE A 5 -33.08 61.15 -15.19
C ILE A 5 -31.84 60.64 -15.91
N GLY A 6 -30.99 61.49 -16.47
CA GLY A 6 -29.73 61.13 -17.09
C GLY A 6 -28.76 60.49 -16.08
N GLY A 7 -28.69 61.00 -14.85
CA GLY A 7 -27.90 60.43 -13.76
C GLY A 7 -28.39 59.05 -13.35
N MET A 8 -29.72 58.85 -13.25
CA MET A 8 -30.29 57.54 -12.95
C MET A 8 -30.01 56.50 -14.04
N ILE A 9 -30.10 56.89 -15.29
CA ILE A 9 -29.79 55.99 -16.41
C ILE A 9 -28.30 55.57 -16.39
N LEU A 10 -27.40 56.55 -16.21
CA LEU A 10 -25.96 56.27 -16.11
C LEU A 10 -25.62 55.35 -14.93
N LEU A 11 -26.26 55.62 -13.76
CA LEU A 11 -26.07 54.77 -12.59
C LEU A 11 -26.59 53.35 -12.80
N SER A 12 -27.75 53.22 -13.47
CA SER A 12 -28.31 51.87 -13.80
C SER A 12 -27.45 51.12 -14.79
N ILE A 13 -26.86 51.79 -15.79
CA ILE A 13 -25.91 51.19 -16.72
C ILE A 13 -24.64 50.75 -15.98
N LEU A 14 -24.09 51.62 -15.12
CA LEU A 14 -22.91 51.28 -14.33
C LEU A 14 -23.12 50.08 -13.41
N ILE A 15 -24.26 50.04 -12.73
CA ILE A 15 -24.64 48.88 -11.90
C ILE A 15 -24.80 47.61 -12.75
N GLY A 16 -25.41 47.72 -13.92
CA GLY A 16 -25.54 46.58 -14.87
C GLY A 16 -24.21 46.05 -15.35
N VAL A 17 -23.26 46.91 -15.72
CA VAL A 17 -21.90 46.52 -16.15
C VAL A 17 -21.13 45.90 -14.97
N LEU A 18 -21.19 46.52 -13.79
CA LEU A 18 -20.56 45.97 -12.60
C LEU A 18 -21.14 44.58 -12.24
N ASN A 19 -22.45 44.45 -12.24
CA ASN A 19 -23.12 43.19 -11.91
C ASN A 19 -22.79 42.10 -12.94
N SER A 20 -22.76 42.45 -14.23
CA SER A 20 -22.34 41.53 -15.29
C SER A 20 -20.87 41.13 -15.18
N GLY A 21 -19.98 42.08 -14.85
CA GLY A 21 -18.56 41.80 -14.61
C GLY A 21 -18.32 40.89 -13.39
N ILE A 22 -19.02 41.20 -12.29
CA ILE A 22 -18.96 40.35 -11.06
C ILE A 22 -19.54 38.98 -11.33
N SER A 23 -20.69 38.86 -11.98
CA SER A 23 -21.30 37.58 -12.34
C SER A 23 -20.40 36.74 -13.23
N LYS A 24 -19.78 37.36 -14.23
CA LYS A 24 -18.83 36.65 -15.10
C LYS A 24 -17.62 36.16 -14.33
N LYS A 25 -17.08 36.95 -13.41
CA LYS A 25 -15.95 36.55 -12.56
C LYS A 25 -16.33 35.47 -11.57
N LEU A 26 -17.53 35.54 -10.99
CA LEU A 26 -18.08 34.48 -10.15
C LEU A 26 -18.28 33.17 -10.91
N ASP A 27 -18.75 33.24 -12.15
CA ASP A 27 -18.92 32.05 -13.00
C ASP A 27 -17.58 31.44 -13.39
N GLU A 28 -16.55 32.24 -13.70
CA GLU A 28 -15.18 31.75 -13.93
C GLU A 28 -14.63 31.04 -12.68
N LEU A 29 -14.82 31.61 -11.47
CA LEU A 29 -14.42 30.99 -10.21
C LEU A 29 -15.21 29.70 -9.92
N ARG A 30 -16.50 29.69 -10.21
CA ARG A 30 -17.36 28.49 -10.07
C ARG A 30 -16.95 27.38 -11.04
N ARG A 31 -16.60 27.73 -12.28
CA ARG A 31 -16.14 26.77 -13.30
C ARG A 31 -14.78 26.13 -13.00
N GLY A 32 -14.04 26.67 -12.02
CA GLY A 32 -12.78 26.07 -11.58
C GLY A 32 -11.57 26.35 -12.47
N HIS A 33 -11.57 27.42 -13.30
CA HIS A 33 -10.44 27.80 -14.17
C HIS A 33 -9.55 28.92 -13.58
N SER A 34 -9.68 29.24 -12.29
CA SER A 34 -8.82 30.22 -11.64
C SER A 34 -7.49 29.60 -11.22
N LEU A 35 -6.39 30.36 -11.37
CA LEU A 35 -5.06 29.92 -10.94
C LEU A 35 -5.02 29.57 -9.45
N VAL A 36 -4.29 28.54 -9.12
CA VAL A 36 -3.90 28.17 -7.76
C VAL A 36 -2.70 29.01 -7.36
N ILE A 37 -2.82 29.72 -6.26
CA ILE A 37 -1.77 30.64 -5.76
C ILE A 37 -0.97 30.04 -4.60
N GLU A 38 -1.35 28.86 -4.16
CA GLU A 38 -0.68 28.12 -3.09
C GLU A 38 0.69 27.64 -3.57
N GLU A 39 1.64 27.62 -2.63
CA GLU A 39 3.00 27.10 -2.81
C GLU A 39 3.23 25.91 -1.86
N ASN A 40 4.20 25.08 -2.19
CA ASN A 40 4.56 23.88 -1.42
C ASN A 40 3.37 22.94 -1.16
N HIS A 41 2.46 22.89 -2.12
CA HIS A 41 1.24 22.08 -2.08
C HIS A 41 1.44 20.74 -2.80
N THR A 42 0.59 19.76 -2.49
CA THR A 42 0.53 18.49 -3.21
C THR A 42 -0.51 18.61 -4.33
N ILE A 43 -0.12 18.26 -5.54
CA ILE A 43 -1.00 18.22 -6.71
C ILE A 43 -1.49 16.78 -6.91
N VAL A 44 -2.78 16.62 -7.22
CA VAL A 44 -3.37 15.36 -7.66
C VAL A 44 -3.95 15.58 -9.07
N LEU A 45 -3.44 14.83 -10.05
CA LEU A 45 -3.89 14.84 -11.43
C LEU A 45 -4.80 13.66 -11.73
N GLY A 46 -5.98 13.93 -12.24
CA GLY A 46 -6.99 12.95 -12.55
C GLY A 46 -8.02 12.76 -11.42
N TRP A 47 -9.00 11.90 -11.70
CA TRP A 47 -10.09 11.57 -10.78
C TRP A 47 -10.41 10.08 -10.87
N SER A 48 -10.33 9.38 -9.75
CA SER A 48 -10.75 7.99 -9.60
C SER A 48 -11.19 7.75 -8.15
N PRO A 49 -11.84 6.63 -7.80
CA PRO A 49 -12.22 6.32 -6.41
C PRO A 49 -11.06 6.33 -5.41
N GLN A 50 -9.85 6.09 -5.87
CA GLN A 50 -8.63 6.12 -5.04
C GLN A 50 -8.35 7.50 -4.44
N ILE A 51 -8.83 8.59 -5.06
CA ILE A 51 -8.56 9.97 -4.63
C ILE A 51 -8.96 10.21 -3.18
N PHE A 52 -10.05 9.62 -2.72
CA PHE A 52 -10.54 9.83 -1.35
C PHE A 52 -9.59 9.23 -0.31
N TYR A 53 -8.99 8.08 -0.59
CA TYR A 53 -7.97 7.48 0.28
C TYR A 53 -6.70 8.29 0.28
N ILE A 54 -6.22 8.71 -0.88
CA ILE A 54 -5.03 9.56 -0.99
C ILE A 54 -5.22 10.88 -0.24
N ILE A 55 -6.37 11.53 -0.38
CA ILE A 55 -6.64 12.76 0.35
C ILE A 55 -6.72 12.50 1.86
N ALA A 56 -7.37 11.42 2.31
CA ALA A 56 -7.43 11.06 3.72
C ALA A 56 -6.03 10.82 4.32
N GLU A 57 -5.19 10.08 3.62
CA GLU A 57 -3.79 9.84 4.01
C GLU A 57 -2.98 11.14 4.06
N LEU A 58 -3.10 11.99 3.05
CA LEU A 58 -2.41 13.29 3.02
C LEU A 58 -2.91 14.23 4.12
N ILE A 59 -4.20 14.23 4.46
CA ILE A 59 -4.74 14.97 5.61
C ILE A 59 -4.06 14.49 6.89
N THR A 60 -3.95 13.17 7.07
CA THR A 60 -3.27 12.55 8.22
C THR A 60 -1.78 12.91 8.26
N ALA A 61 -1.09 12.85 7.14
CA ALA A 61 0.31 13.25 7.02
C ALA A 61 0.54 14.75 7.29
N ASN A 62 -0.50 15.55 7.14
CA ASN A 62 -0.47 16.99 7.38
C ASN A 62 -0.83 17.40 8.82
N ILE A 63 -1.21 16.45 9.67
CA ILE A 63 -1.47 16.73 11.10
C ILE A 63 -0.21 17.33 11.72
N GLY A 64 -0.38 18.47 12.41
CA GLY A 64 0.74 19.22 13.02
C GLY A 64 1.39 20.28 12.12
N LYS A 65 1.18 20.26 10.81
CA LYS A 65 1.64 21.33 9.91
C LYS A 65 0.79 22.58 10.10
N LYS A 66 1.43 23.77 10.02
CA LYS A 66 0.73 25.05 10.16
C LYS A 66 -0.21 25.33 8.99
N TYR A 67 0.20 24.95 7.81
CA TYR A 67 -0.52 25.15 6.56
C TYR A 67 -0.22 23.99 5.61
N SER A 68 -1.24 23.47 4.96
CA SER A 68 -1.12 22.45 3.93
C SER A 68 -2.25 22.61 2.90
N CYS A 69 -1.94 22.32 1.66
CA CYS A 69 -2.90 22.40 0.56
C CYS A 69 -2.74 21.19 -0.37
N ILE A 70 -3.87 20.67 -0.82
CA ILE A 70 -3.97 19.67 -1.87
C ILE A 70 -4.75 20.31 -3.02
N SER A 71 -4.15 20.41 -4.20
CA SER A 71 -4.82 20.90 -5.39
C SER A 71 -5.09 19.75 -6.37
N ILE A 72 -6.29 19.72 -6.92
CA ILE A 72 -6.79 18.64 -7.76
C ILE A 72 -7.13 19.22 -9.15
N LEU A 73 -6.62 18.60 -10.21
CA LEU A 73 -6.99 18.90 -11.58
C LEU A 73 -7.60 17.68 -12.26
N ALA A 74 -8.84 17.79 -12.69
CA ALA A 74 -9.54 16.72 -13.40
C ALA A 74 -10.57 17.27 -14.38
N GLU A 75 -10.99 16.47 -15.35
CA GLU A 75 -12.04 16.87 -16.32
C GLU A 75 -13.44 16.95 -15.69
N LYS A 76 -13.59 16.46 -14.45
CA LYS A 76 -14.83 16.49 -13.68
C LYS A 76 -15.18 17.92 -13.23
N ASP A 77 -16.49 18.18 -13.10
CA ASP A 77 -16.95 19.49 -12.61
C ASP A 77 -16.41 19.78 -11.19
N LYS A 78 -16.00 21.03 -10.96
CA LYS A 78 -15.41 21.46 -9.69
C LYS A 78 -16.36 21.27 -8.51
N VAL A 79 -17.63 21.65 -8.69
CA VAL A 79 -18.64 21.60 -7.62
C VAL A 79 -18.91 20.16 -7.22
N ASP A 80 -19.01 19.27 -8.23
CA ASP A 80 -19.20 17.83 -7.99
C ASP A 80 -18.01 17.24 -7.23
N MET A 81 -16.78 17.61 -7.61
CA MET A 81 -15.56 17.17 -6.90
C MET A 81 -15.57 17.63 -5.43
N GLU A 82 -15.84 18.91 -5.17
CA GLU A 82 -15.87 19.48 -3.83
C GLU A 82 -16.98 18.87 -2.97
N GLU A 83 -18.14 18.57 -3.58
CA GLU A 83 -19.27 17.95 -2.89
C GLU A 83 -18.99 16.48 -2.53
N GLU A 84 -18.44 15.70 -3.45
CA GLU A 84 -18.06 14.30 -3.17
C GLU A 84 -16.97 14.19 -2.11
N ILE A 85 -15.96 15.07 -2.13
CA ILE A 85 -14.91 15.12 -1.11
C ILE A 85 -15.54 15.42 0.25
N ARG A 86 -16.39 16.43 0.33
CA ARG A 86 -17.06 16.81 1.59
C ARG A 86 -17.96 15.69 2.13
N MET A 87 -18.71 15.00 1.26
CA MET A 87 -19.57 13.89 1.67
C MET A 87 -18.78 12.69 2.18
N LYS A 88 -17.65 12.36 1.55
CA LYS A 88 -16.90 11.16 1.88
C LYS A 88 -15.85 11.34 2.99
N LEU A 89 -15.22 12.51 3.06
CA LEU A 89 -14.14 12.77 4.01
C LEU A 89 -14.55 13.66 5.20
N GLY A 90 -15.64 14.40 5.07
CA GLY A 90 -16.12 15.28 6.13
C GLY A 90 -15.17 16.44 6.40
N ASP A 91 -14.67 16.55 7.64
CA ASP A 91 -13.75 17.62 8.05
C ASP A 91 -12.31 17.30 7.60
N THR A 92 -11.72 18.20 6.84
CA THR A 92 -10.34 18.12 6.35
C THR A 92 -9.32 18.79 7.28
N GLY A 93 -9.76 19.24 8.45
CA GLY A 93 -8.92 19.93 9.43
C GLY A 93 -8.28 21.20 8.88
N LYS A 94 -6.95 21.29 8.99
CA LYS A 94 -6.16 22.42 8.46
C LYS A 94 -5.71 22.25 7.02
N THR A 95 -6.01 21.13 6.38
CA THR A 95 -5.63 20.87 4.98
C THR A 95 -6.66 21.50 4.05
N LYS A 96 -6.22 22.51 3.30
CA LYS A 96 -7.06 23.14 2.28
C LYS A 96 -7.12 22.25 1.04
N ILE A 97 -8.32 21.97 0.52
CA ILE A 97 -8.50 21.26 -0.74
C ILE A 97 -8.99 22.26 -1.79
N VAL A 98 -8.34 22.26 -2.94
CA VAL A 98 -8.60 23.18 -4.05
C VAL A 98 -8.85 22.38 -5.31
N CYS A 99 -10.12 22.30 -5.75
CA CYS A 99 -10.48 21.61 -6.98
C CYS A 99 -10.43 22.54 -8.18
N ARG A 100 -9.92 22.04 -9.31
CA ARG A 100 -9.88 22.72 -10.60
C ARG A 100 -10.35 21.77 -11.69
N ARG A 101 -11.15 22.32 -12.60
CA ARG A 101 -11.59 21.60 -13.79
C ARG A 101 -10.62 21.86 -14.92
N GLY A 102 -10.12 20.81 -15.56
CA GLY A 102 -9.24 20.88 -16.72
C GLY A 102 -8.72 19.52 -17.12
N ASN A 103 -8.12 19.44 -18.28
CA ASN A 103 -7.50 18.22 -18.78
C ASN A 103 -6.03 18.16 -18.32
N PRO A 104 -5.62 17.16 -17.53
CA PRO A 104 -4.25 17.05 -17.03
C PRO A 104 -3.17 16.83 -18.11
N ILE A 105 -3.57 16.60 -19.36
CA ILE A 105 -2.65 16.47 -20.50
C ILE A 105 -2.44 17.81 -21.21
N ASP A 106 -3.38 18.76 -21.05
CA ASP A 106 -3.29 20.08 -21.64
C ASP A 106 -2.36 20.99 -20.84
N LEU A 107 -1.35 21.58 -21.53
CA LEU A 107 -0.35 22.43 -20.88
C LEU A 107 -0.96 23.70 -20.27
N SER A 108 -1.99 24.27 -20.90
CA SER A 108 -2.66 25.46 -20.37
C SER A 108 -3.47 25.17 -19.12
N ASP A 109 -4.10 24.01 -19.04
CA ASP A 109 -4.84 23.58 -17.88
C ASP A 109 -3.90 23.19 -16.71
N LEU A 110 -2.75 22.59 -17.02
CA LEU A 110 -1.71 22.32 -16.03
C LEU A 110 -1.20 23.57 -15.32
N GLU A 111 -1.08 24.70 -16.02
CA GLU A 111 -0.65 25.98 -15.41
C GLU A 111 -1.65 26.45 -14.32
N ILE A 112 -2.92 26.07 -14.42
CA ILE A 112 -3.97 26.48 -13.45
C ILE A 112 -3.64 26.00 -12.04
N ILE A 113 -2.99 24.84 -11.90
CA ILE A 113 -2.67 24.24 -10.58
C ILE A 113 -1.28 24.59 -10.06
N ASN A 114 -0.55 25.49 -10.74
CA ASN A 114 0.77 25.98 -10.34
C ASN A 114 1.78 24.84 -10.05
N PRO A 115 2.12 24.00 -11.03
CA PRO A 115 3.01 22.86 -10.81
C PRO A 115 4.43 23.28 -10.42
N HIS A 116 4.83 24.49 -10.75
CA HIS A 116 6.20 24.99 -10.56
C HIS A 116 6.59 25.19 -9.09
N THR A 117 5.62 25.40 -8.21
CA THR A 117 5.84 25.57 -6.76
C THR A 117 5.35 24.39 -5.93
N ALA A 118 4.88 23.32 -6.59
CA ALA A 118 4.38 22.14 -5.93
C ALA A 118 5.49 21.37 -5.18
N LYS A 119 5.15 20.81 -4.02
CA LYS A 119 5.97 19.88 -3.26
C LYS A 119 6.08 18.54 -3.98
N SER A 120 4.93 18.00 -4.38
CA SER A 120 4.81 16.71 -5.06
C SER A 120 3.61 16.70 -6.00
N ILE A 121 3.65 15.83 -7.01
CA ILE A 121 2.59 15.65 -8.00
C ILE A 121 2.22 14.17 -8.04
N ILE A 122 0.98 13.84 -7.71
CA ILE A 122 0.43 12.49 -7.76
C ILE A 122 -0.39 12.37 -9.04
N ILE A 123 -0.13 11.34 -9.84
CA ILE A 123 -0.91 11.04 -11.04
C ILE A 123 -1.79 9.82 -10.77
N LEU A 124 -3.11 10.02 -10.85
CA LEU A 124 -4.09 8.97 -10.67
C LEU A 124 -4.40 8.26 -11.99
N PRO A 125 -4.51 6.92 -11.96
CA PRO A 125 -4.96 6.20 -13.13
C PRO A 125 -6.42 6.55 -13.44
N PRO A 126 -6.74 6.97 -14.67
CA PRO A 126 -8.13 7.15 -15.08
C PRO A 126 -8.85 5.79 -15.16
N GLU A 127 -10.18 5.81 -14.98
CA GLU A 127 -11.03 4.63 -15.17
C GLU A 127 -11.23 4.36 -16.68
N ALA A 128 -10.15 4.00 -17.38
CA ALA A 128 -10.15 3.72 -18.81
C ALA A 128 -9.29 2.49 -19.11
N ASP A 129 -9.59 1.85 -20.23
CA ASP A 129 -8.84 0.66 -20.70
C ASP A 129 -7.38 0.99 -21.01
N ASP A 130 -7.09 2.24 -21.46
CA ASP A 130 -5.76 2.74 -21.79
C ASP A 130 -5.20 3.68 -20.70
N SER A 131 -5.31 3.26 -19.46
CA SER A 131 -4.91 4.03 -18.28
C SER A 131 -3.43 4.42 -18.31
N ASP A 132 -2.53 3.49 -18.60
CA ASP A 132 -1.08 3.71 -18.57
C ASP A 132 -0.63 4.73 -19.63
N SER A 133 -1.18 4.65 -20.86
CA SER A 133 -0.87 5.63 -21.91
C SER A 133 -1.30 7.04 -21.53
N GLN A 134 -2.44 7.20 -20.86
CA GLN A 134 -2.87 8.50 -20.36
C GLN A 134 -1.96 9.02 -19.24
N MET A 135 -1.55 8.16 -18.33
CA MET A 135 -0.60 8.53 -17.27
C MET A 135 0.76 8.95 -17.86
N ILE A 136 1.28 8.21 -18.83
CA ILE A 136 2.54 8.55 -19.53
C ILE A 136 2.42 9.90 -20.24
N LYS A 137 1.27 10.21 -20.85
CA LYS A 137 1.01 11.53 -21.45
C LYS A 137 1.00 12.65 -20.40
N MET A 138 0.41 12.44 -19.22
CA MET A 138 0.44 13.40 -18.11
C MET A 138 1.88 13.63 -17.62
N ILE A 139 2.67 12.55 -17.45
CA ILE A 139 4.09 12.65 -17.11
C ILE A 139 4.83 13.48 -18.16
N LEU A 140 4.60 13.19 -19.44
CA LEU A 140 5.23 13.90 -20.55
C LEU A 140 4.86 15.39 -20.55
N ALA A 141 3.59 15.72 -20.33
CA ALA A 141 3.12 17.11 -20.28
C ALA A 141 3.79 17.90 -19.15
N ILE A 142 4.04 17.29 -17.99
CA ILE A 142 4.72 17.97 -16.87
C ILE A 142 6.22 18.09 -17.14
N THR A 143 6.88 16.98 -17.51
CA THR A 143 8.35 16.92 -17.61
C THR A 143 8.91 17.68 -18.81
N ASN A 144 8.11 17.90 -19.86
CA ASN A 144 8.48 18.64 -21.07
C ASN A 144 7.72 19.95 -21.25
N ASN A 145 7.08 20.47 -20.20
CA ASN A 145 6.45 21.79 -20.24
C ASN A 145 7.49 22.88 -20.58
N PRO A 146 7.27 23.73 -21.59
CA PRO A 146 8.20 24.81 -21.94
C PRO A 146 8.49 25.81 -20.82
N HIS A 147 7.52 25.96 -19.90
CA HIS A 147 7.61 26.86 -18.74
C HIS A 147 8.02 26.18 -17.45
N ARG A 148 8.48 24.91 -17.53
CA ARG A 148 8.85 24.15 -16.34
C ARG A 148 9.92 24.83 -15.50
N ARG A 149 9.89 24.58 -14.16
CA ARG A 149 10.96 25.01 -13.25
C ARG A 149 12.29 24.30 -13.58
N GLN A 150 13.41 24.88 -13.13
CA GLN A 150 14.74 24.29 -13.34
C GLN A 150 14.98 23.08 -12.42
N GLU A 151 14.45 23.12 -11.19
CA GLU A 151 14.53 22.01 -10.25
C GLU A 151 13.67 20.84 -10.73
N ARG A 152 14.07 19.64 -10.29
CA ARG A 152 13.33 18.41 -10.59
C ARG A 152 11.99 18.41 -9.88
N TYR A 153 10.99 17.91 -10.56
CA TYR A 153 9.71 17.61 -9.94
C TYR A 153 9.83 16.34 -9.08
N HIS A 154 8.96 16.22 -8.12
CA HIS A 154 8.70 14.97 -7.42
C HIS A 154 7.33 14.45 -7.86
N ILE A 155 7.31 13.54 -8.82
CA ILE A 155 6.10 12.96 -9.40
C ILE A 155 5.98 11.53 -8.92
N VAL A 156 4.77 11.11 -8.56
CA VAL A 156 4.46 9.71 -8.17
C VAL A 156 3.35 9.19 -9.08
N ALA A 157 3.59 8.04 -9.69
CA ALA A 157 2.63 7.42 -10.59
C ALA A 157 2.64 5.90 -10.45
N GLY A 158 1.46 5.28 -10.54
CA GLY A 158 1.32 3.82 -10.56
C GLY A 158 1.13 3.32 -11.99
N ILE A 159 1.98 2.46 -12.49
CA ILE A 159 1.85 1.78 -13.80
C ILE A 159 1.32 0.37 -13.57
N ARG A 160 0.39 -0.07 -14.42
CA ARG A 160 -0.23 -1.39 -14.32
C ARG A 160 0.49 -2.44 -15.15
N ASP A 161 0.89 -2.08 -16.38
CA ASP A 161 1.55 -3.01 -17.30
C ASP A 161 3.07 -2.83 -17.24
N PRO A 162 3.84 -3.87 -16.83
CA PRO A 162 5.31 -3.81 -16.80
C PRO A 162 5.94 -3.42 -18.13
N ASN A 163 5.31 -3.74 -19.26
CA ASN A 163 5.81 -3.38 -20.58
C ASN A 163 5.85 -1.86 -20.81
N ASN A 164 5.05 -1.09 -20.07
CA ASN A 164 5.02 0.37 -20.15
C ASN A 164 6.06 1.04 -19.25
N LEU A 165 6.74 0.27 -18.40
CA LEU A 165 7.67 0.80 -17.40
C LEU A 165 8.87 1.51 -18.04
N GLU A 166 9.47 0.93 -19.07
CA GLU A 166 10.61 1.53 -19.78
C GLU A 166 10.26 2.89 -20.37
N VAL A 167 9.11 2.98 -21.04
CA VAL A 167 8.61 4.24 -21.62
C VAL A 167 8.32 5.27 -20.52
N ALA A 168 7.70 4.84 -19.42
CA ALA A 168 7.40 5.73 -18.30
C ALA A 168 8.69 6.28 -17.65
N HIS A 169 9.73 5.47 -17.49
CA HIS A 169 11.05 5.93 -17.01
C HIS A 169 11.73 6.87 -18.01
N LEU A 170 11.68 6.56 -19.30
CA LEU A 170 12.26 7.41 -20.35
C LEU A 170 11.66 8.82 -20.31
N VAL A 171 10.33 8.90 -20.21
CA VAL A 171 9.60 10.16 -20.14
C VAL A 171 9.78 10.86 -18.79
N GLY A 172 9.85 10.09 -17.72
CA GLY A 172 9.95 10.58 -16.34
C GLY A 172 11.30 11.16 -15.94
N LYS A 173 12.41 10.82 -16.63
CA LYS A 173 13.77 11.43 -16.47
C LYS A 173 14.27 11.53 -15.03
N ASN A 174 14.15 10.55 -14.19
CA ASN A 174 14.51 10.60 -12.77
C ASN A 174 13.72 11.65 -11.92
N GLU A 175 12.55 12.07 -12.40
CA GLU A 175 11.64 12.96 -11.68
C GLU A 175 10.37 12.23 -11.25
N VAL A 176 10.20 10.98 -11.68
CA VAL A 176 9.02 10.16 -11.41
C VAL A 176 9.41 8.92 -10.61
N SER A 177 8.77 8.75 -9.47
CA SER A 177 8.75 7.48 -8.74
C SER A 177 7.60 6.64 -9.31
N ILE A 178 7.96 5.55 -9.98
CA ILE A 178 6.98 4.65 -10.62
C ILE A 178 6.78 3.44 -9.73
N ILE A 179 5.52 3.10 -9.48
CA ILE A 179 5.10 1.92 -8.73
C ILE A 179 4.45 0.94 -9.69
N LEU A 180 4.97 -0.28 -9.77
CA LEU A 180 4.29 -1.41 -10.45
C LEU A 180 3.22 -1.98 -9.51
N VAL A 181 2.05 -1.36 -9.52
CA VAL A 181 0.98 -1.64 -8.55
C VAL A 181 0.54 -3.10 -8.59
N GLU A 182 0.34 -3.66 -9.79
CA GLU A 182 -0.15 -5.03 -9.94
C GLU A 182 0.87 -6.05 -9.47
N ASP A 183 2.17 -5.77 -9.66
CA ASP A 183 3.25 -6.65 -9.21
C ASP A 183 3.35 -6.69 -7.67
N VAL A 184 3.29 -5.53 -7.03
CA VAL A 184 3.27 -5.45 -5.56
C VAL A 184 2.07 -6.19 -4.97
N ILE A 185 0.89 -6.01 -5.55
CA ILE A 185 -0.33 -6.70 -5.10
C ILE A 185 -0.21 -8.21 -5.29
N ALA A 186 0.34 -8.67 -6.40
CA ALA A 186 0.57 -10.08 -6.67
C ALA A 186 1.48 -10.71 -5.61
N LYS A 187 2.58 -10.05 -5.26
CA LYS A 187 3.51 -10.48 -4.21
C LYS A 187 2.85 -10.54 -2.84
N ILE A 188 2.09 -9.51 -2.46
CA ILE A 188 1.32 -9.51 -1.22
C ILE A 188 0.31 -10.67 -1.19
N ILE A 189 -0.39 -10.96 -2.28
CA ILE A 189 -1.33 -12.10 -2.37
C ILE A 189 -0.59 -13.42 -2.19
N ALA A 190 0.54 -13.61 -2.90
CA ALA A 190 1.34 -14.84 -2.82
C ALA A 190 1.87 -15.10 -1.40
N GLN A 191 2.33 -14.07 -0.70
CA GLN A 191 2.81 -14.19 0.69
C GLN A 191 1.64 -14.40 1.66
N THR A 192 0.56 -13.64 1.49
CA THR A 192 -0.60 -13.65 2.40
C THR A 192 -1.35 -14.98 2.36
N CYS A 193 -1.43 -15.65 1.21
CA CYS A 193 -2.13 -16.94 1.12
C CYS A 193 -1.52 -18.02 2.02
N ARG A 194 -0.21 -17.94 2.27
CA ARG A 194 0.54 -18.86 3.14
C ARG A 194 0.58 -18.39 4.60
N GLN A 195 0.35 -17.10 4.85
CA GLN A 195 0.50 -16.48 6.15
C GLN A 195 -0.71 -15.58 6.49
N PRO A 196 -1.83 -16.16 6.92
CA PRO A 196 -3.03 -15.40 7.26
C PRO A 196 -2.75 -14.28 8.27
N GLY A 197 -3.28 -13.07 8.02
CA GLY A 197 -3.06 -11.84 8.78
C GLY A 197 -1.92 -10.97 8.24
N LEU A 198 -1.18 -11.41 7.25
CA LEU A 198 -0.08 -10.63 6.69
C LEU A 198 -0.58 -9.39 5.93
N SER A 199 -1.76 -9.45 5.29
CA SER A 199 -2.36 -8.27 4.65
C SER A 199 -2.60 -7.14 5.64
N VAL A 200 -2.97 -7.46 6.87
CA VAL A 200 -3.15 -6.49 7.95
C VAL A 200 -1.82 -5.84 8.32
N VAL A 201 -0.73 -6.62 8.40
CA VAL A 201 0.61 -6.09 8.68
C VAL A 201 1.03 -5.07 7.62
N PHE A 202 0.83 -5.39 6.33
CA PHE A 202 1.13 -4.44 5.25
C PHE A 202 0.28 -3.17 5.34
N ASN A 203 -1.02 -3.30 5.64
CA ASN A 203 -1.87 -2.14 5.85
C ASN A 203 -1.36 -1.26 7.01
N GLU A 204 -0.97 -1.87 8.15
CA GLU A 204 -0.44 -1.16 9.32
C GLU A 204 0.86 -0.40 9.03
N LEU A 205 1.75 -0.96 8.20
CA LEU A 205 3.02 -0.35 7.83
C LEU A 205 2.88 0.78 6.81
N LEU A 206 1.80 0.75 6.01
CA LEU A 206 1.56 1.72 4.94
C LEU A 206 0.59 2.84 5.35
N ASP A 207 -0.18 2.69 6.43
CA ASP A 207 -1.21 3.63 6.88
C ASP A 207 -0.59 4.76 7.73
N PHE A 208 -0.81 6.03 7.34
CA PHE A 208 -0.34 7.19 8.09
C PHE A 208 -1.00 7.38 9.45
N GLN A 209 -2.11 6.71 9.74
CA GLN A 209 -2.81 6.85 11.01
C GLN A 209 -2.13 6.10 12.16
N ARG A 210 -1.27 5.12 11.84
CA ARG A 210 -0.64 4.25 12.83
C ARG A 210 0.89 4.35 12.79
N ASN A 211 1.57 3.27 12.45
CA ASN A 211 3.01 3.26 12.34
C ASN A 211 3.45 3.72 10.95
N LYS A 212 4.45 4.59 10.90
CA LYS A 212 4.99 5.17 9.66
C LYS A 212 6.45 4.82 9.51
N LEU A 213 6.93 4.87 8.27
CA LEU A 213 8.34 4.76 7.98
C LEU A 213 9.00 6.14 8.02
N TYR A 214 10.04 6.27 8.83
CA TYR A 214 10.84 7.48 9.01
C TYR A 214 12.29 7.25 8.68
N PHE A 215 12.95 8.28 8.19
CA PHE A 215 14.39 8.34 8.06
C PHE A 215 14.95 9.20 9.20
N HIS A 216 15.72 8.60 10.09
CA HIS A 216 16.22 9.24 11.29
C HIS A 216 17.74 9.11 11.42
N GLU A 217 18.43 10.25 11.52
CA GLU A 217 19.86 10.28 11.81
C GLU A 217 20.09 10.25 13.33
N GLU A 218 20.79 9.22 13.83
CA GLU A 218 21.08 9.06 15.25
C GLU A 218 22.58 9.05 15.50
N ASN A 219 23.12 10.19 15.87
CA ASN A 219 24.57 10.39 16.08
C ASN A 219 25.16 9.47 17.16
N SER A 220 24.38 9.06 18.15
CA SER A 220 24.85 8.18 19.23
C SER A 220 25.13 6.74 18.76
N LEU A 221 24.63 6.37 17.58
CA LEU A 221 24.82 5.07 16.95
C LEU A 221 25.94 5.04 15.90
N VAL A 222 26.47 6.18 15.51
CA VAL A 222 27.59 6.25 14.55
C VAL A 222 28.80 5.45 15.06
N GLY A 223 29.36 4.59 14.21
CA GLY A 223 30.43 3.65 14.51
C GLY A 223 30.01 2.36 15.19
N LYS A 224 28.73 2.22 15.60
CA LYS A 224 28.19 1.00 16.19
C LYS A 224 27.60 0.08 15.12
N PRO A 225 27.54 -1.24 15.38
CA PRO A 225 26.87 -2.17 14.46
C PRO A 225 25.34 -1.97 14.49
N PHE A 226 24.69 -2.26 13.37
CA PHE A 226 23.23 -2.15 13.21
C PHE A 226 22.46 -2.94 14.29
N SER A 227 23.01 -4.08 14.73
CA SER A 227 22.42 -4.87 15.82
C SER A 227 22.16 -4.05 17.11
N LYS A 228 22.92 -3.00 17.37
CA LYS A 228 22.69 -2.11 18.52
C LYS A 228 21.52 -1.17 18.33
N SER A 229 21.18 -0.81 17.10
CA SER A 229 20.02 0.05 16.82
C SER A 229 18.69 -0.61 17.18
N LEU A 230 18.58 -1.96 17.07
CA LEU A 230 17.35 -2.70 17.34
C LEU A 230 16.79 -2.46 18.74
N PHE A 231 17.67 -2.17 19.70
CA PHE A 231 17.30 -1.91 21.10
C PHE A 231 17.31 -0.43 21.47
N ALA A 232 17.85 0.42 20.60
CA ALA A 232 18.15 1.81 20.95
C ALA A 232 16.90 2.67 21.21
N PHE A 233 15.81 2.39 20.54
CA PHE A 233 14.60 3.22 20.61
C PHE A 233 13.52 2.55 21.46
N LYS A 234 12.86 3.37 22.31
CA LYS A 234 11.73 2.89 23.13
C LYS A 234 10.47 2.67 22.29
N GLN A 235 10.20 3.55 21.33
CA GLN A 235 8.93 3.66 20.60
C GLN A 235 9.11 3.54 19.09
N ALA A 236 10.23 2.98 18.62
CA ALA A 236 10.46 2.74 17.22
C ALA A 236 11.19 1.42 17.00
N THR A 237 10.92 0.78 15.88
CA THR A 237 11.60 -0.42 15.43
C THR A 237 12.46 -0.09 14.21
N PRO A 238 13.80 -0.20 14.31
CA PRO A 238 14.69 -0.07 13.15
C PRO A 238 14.48 -1.23 12.18
N LEU A 239 14.27 -0.89 10.91
CA LEU A 239 14.06 -1.85 9.82
C LEU A 239 15.28 -1.99 8.93
N GLY A 240 16.11 -0.94 8.84
CA GLY A 240 17.23 -0.92 7.92
C GLY A 240 18.04 0.37 7.98
N ILE A 241 18.90 0.50 6.98
CA ILE A 241 19.78 1.67 6.80
C ILE A 241 19.58 2.22 5.38
N ARG A 242 19.46 3.54 5.28
CA ARG A 242 19.70 4.27 4.06
C ARG A 242 21.09 4.86 4.13
N PHE A 243 21.97 4.36 3.29
CA PHE A 243 23.38 4.75 3.25
C PHE A 243 23.54 6.17 2.69
N ALA A 244 24.67 6.79 3.00
CA ALA A 244 25.01 8.14 2.53
C ALA A 244 25.04 8.26 0.98
N ASP A 245 25.24 7.15 0.26
CA ASP A 245 25.18 7.09 -1.21
C ASP A 245 23.75 7.05 -1.76
N GLY A 246 22.72 6.99 -0.90
CA GLY A 246 21.31 6.97 -1.24
C GLY A 246 20.68 5.59 -1.41
N ARG A 247 21.48 4.50 -1.35
CA ARG A 247 20.93 3.13 -1.35
C ARG A 247 20.24 2.85 -0.02
N SER A 248 19.11 2.17 -0.07
CA SER A 248 18.41 1.64 1.11
C SER A 248 18.63 0.14 1.20
N GLN A 249 18.75 -0.38 2.41
CA GLN A 249 18.78 -1.82 2.67
C GLN A 249 17.99 -2.12 3.94
N LEU A 250 16.96 -2.93 3.78
CA LEU A 250 16.21 -3.50 4.89
C LEU A 250 16.94 -4.71 5.45
N ASN A 251 16.82 -4.91 6.76
CA ASN A 251 17.49 -5.99 7.50
C ASN A 251 18.96 -6.19 7.07
N PRO A 252 19.82 -5.15 7.12
CA PRO A 252 21.22 -5.29 6.76
C PRO A 252 21.90 -6.29 7.70
N PRO A 253 23.02 -6.92 7.30
CA PRO A 253 23.79 -7.78 8.20
C PRO A 253 24.00 -7.09 9.55
N LEU A 254 23.77 -7.81 10.65
CA LEU A 254 23.75 -7.24 12.01
C LEU A 254 25.01 -6.50 12.41
N GLU A 255 26.16 -6.87 11.81
CA GLU A 255 27.48 -6.26 12.06
C GLU A 255 27.77 -5.06 11.14
N THR A 256 26.85 -4.70 10.24
CA THR A 256 26.96 -3.51 9.40
C THR A 256 27.13 -2.28 10.28
N ARG A 257 28.24 -1.55 10.13
CA ARG A 257 28.50 -0.34 10.90
C ARG A 257 27.73 0.83 10.34
N ILE A 258 27.08 1.57 11.23
CA ILE A 258 26.40 2.82 10.89
C ILE A 258 27.47 3.90 10.75
N GLU A 259 27.63 4.46 9.58
CA GLU A 259 28.59 5.50 9.30
C GLU A 259 27.97 6.90 9.40
N ARG A 260 28.84 7.91 9.39
CA ARG A 260 28.36 9.31 9.40
C ARG A 260 27.68 9.63 8.07
N GLY A 261 26.45 10.13 8.14
CA GLY A 261 25.61 10.41 6.97
C GLY A 261 24.66 9.26 6.59
N ASP A 262 24.79 8.10 7.24
CA ASP A 262 23.78 7.05 7.15
C ASP A 262 22.56 7.43 8.00
N VAL A 263 21.40 7.00 7.55
CA VAL A 263 20.12 7.29 8.19
C VAL A 263 19.40 5.97 8.46
N LEU A 264 18.88 5.80 9.67
CA LEU A 264 18.08 4.62 10.01
C LEU A 264 16.70 4.71 9.39
N ILE A 265 16.21 3.60 8.86
CA ILE A 265 14.82 3.43 8.45
C ILE A 265 14.08 2.89 9.67
N LEU A 266 13.20 3.70 10.25
CA LEU A 266 12.45 3.39 11.47
C LEU A 266 10.97 3.20 11.18
N CYS A 267 10.34 2.24 11.83
CA CYS A 267 8.90 2.11 11.95
C CYS A 267 8.48 2.69 13.31
N ALA A 268 7.67 3.76 13.31
CA ALA A 268 7.20 4.43 14.53
C ALA A 268 5.86 5.13 14.32
N GLU A 269 5.12 5.37 15.39
CA GLU A 269 3.86 6.13 15.37
C GLU A 269 4.11 7.62 15.16
N ASP A 270 5.13 8.18 15.84
CA ASP A 270 5.42 9.62 15.82
C ASP A 270 6.94 9.86 15.94
N GLU A 271 7.52 10.51 14.95
CA GLU A 271 8.95 10.84 14.93
C GLU A 271 9.35 11.77 16.11
N LEU A 272 8.46 12.64 16.53
CA LEU A 272 8.73 13.60 17.63
C LEU A 272 8.81 12.92 19.01
N LYS A 273 8.33 11.69 19.13
CA LYS A 273 8.35 10.90 20.37
C LYS A 273 9.51 9.93 20.46
N LEU A 274 10.43 9.94 19.49
CA LEU A 274 11.58 9.05 19.51
C LEU A 274 12.44 9.33 20.75
N SER A 275 12.70 8.29 21.53
CA SER A 275 13.53 8.36 22.73
C SER A 275 14.52 7.20 22.78
N ILE A 276 15.78 7.55 23.08
CA ILE A 276 16.88 6.57 23.19
C ILE A 276 16.86 5.92 24.57
N VAL A 277 17.05 4.61 24.61
CA VAL A 277 17.20 3.82 25.83
C VAL A 277 18.68 3.69 26.15
N ALA A 278 19.05 4.13 27.36
CA ALA A 278 20.47 4.15 27.76
C ALA A 278 21.09 2.76 27.94
N GLN A 279 20.36 1.83 28.49
CA GLN A 279 20.82 0.46 28.81
C GLN A 279 19.72 -0.55 28.49
N PRO A 280 19.44 -0.84 27.21
CA PRO A 280 18.34 -1.72 26.82
C PRO A 280 18.58 -3.18 27.25
N GLU A 281 19.83 -3.61 27.39
CA GLU A 281 20.22 -4.98 27.74
C GLU A 281 19.65 -5.44 29.10
N GLN A 282 19.40 -4.51 30.03
CA GLN A 282 18.83 -4.82 31.35
C GLN A 282 17.39 -5.36 31.30
N TYR A 283 16.68 -5.13 30.18
CA TYR A 283 15.31 -5.59 29.98
C TYR A 283 15.22 -6.99 29.35
N ILE A 284 16.34 -7.52 28.84
CA ILE A 284 16.37 -8.82 28.15
C ILE A 284 16.39 -9.95 29.17
N ASP A 285 15.36 -10.80 29.14
CA ASP A 285 15.34 -12.06 29.87
C ASP A 285 15.77 -13.19 28.94
N ALA A 286 17.04 -13.58 29.04
CA ALA A 286 17.60 -14.64 28.22
C ALA A 286 17.04 -16.04 28.55
N THR A 287 16.43 -16.22 29.72
CA THR A 287 15.92 -17.52 30.17
C THR A 287 14.64 -17.94 29.44
N VAL A 288 13.91 -16.98 28.87
CA VAL A 288 12.68 -17.23 28.11
C VAL A 288 12.90 -17.40 26.62
N ILE A 289 14.13 -17.16 26.13
CA ILE A 289 14.46 -17.25 24.71
C ILE A 289 14.68 -18.71 24.32
N ARG A 290 14.07 -19.10 23.20
CA ARG A 290 14.23 -20.44 22.62
C ARG A 290 15.20 -20.42 21.44
N GLU A 291 15.99 -21.48 21.33
CA GLU A 291 16.82 -21.72 20.15
C GLU A 291 15.98 -22.20 18.98
N SER A 292 16.40 -21.83 17.76
CA SER A 292 15.72 -22.21 16.53
C SER A 292 15.79 -23.72 16.29
N THR A 293 14.64 -24.33 16.04
CA THR A 293 14.57 -25.66 15.42
C THR A 293 14.17 -25.51 13.97
N LYS A 294 15.07 -25.88 13.05
CA LYS A 294 14.74 -25.88 11.61
C LYS A 294 13.60 -26.87 11.36
N LYS A 295 12.53 -26.40 10.72
CA LYS A 295 11.42 -27.24 10.27
C LYS A 295 11.62 -27.57 8.79
N GLU A 296 11.45 -28.84 8.42
CA GLU A 296 11.42 -29.23 7.02
C GLU A 296 10.14 -28.73 6.36
N ARG A 297 10.27 -28.09 5.19
CA ARG A 297 9.12 -27.69 4.38
C ARG A 297 8.48 -28.92 3.75
N LYS A 298 7.16 -29.01 3.85
CA LYS A 298 6.36 -29.98 3.10
C LYS A 298 5.92 -29.37 1.75
N SER A 299 5.63 -30.24 0.78
CA SER A 299 4.99 -29.81 -0.46
C SER A 299 3.57 -29.33 -0.16
N GLU A 300 3.17 -28.23 -0.78
CA GLU A 300 1.89 -27.54 -0.59
C GLU A 300 1.02 -27.63 -1.85
N ARG A 301 -0.29 -27.59 -1.66
CA ARG A 301 -1.27 -27.58 -2.75
C ARG A 301 -2.07 -26.29 -2.70
N THR A 302 -1.93 -25.46 -3.71
CA THR A 302 -2.63 -24.18 -3.85
C THR A 302 -3.68 -24.24 -4.95
N LEU A 303 -4.90 -23.76 -4.67
CA LEU A 303 -5.97 -23.60 -5.65
C LEU A 303 -6.10 -22.12 -5.99
N ILE A 304 -6.03 -21.77 -7.27
CA ILE A 304 -6.30 -20.42 -7.78
C ILE A 304 -7.65 -20.43 -8.48
N LEU A 305 -8.59 -19.64 -7.98
CA LEU A 305 -9.94 -19.46 -8.52
C LEU A 305 -10.04 -18.09 -9.19
N GLY A 306 -10.30 -18.08 -10.50
CA GLY A 306 -10.28 -16.86 -11.30
C GLY A 306 -8.95 -16.63 -12.00
N TRP A 307 -8.89 -15.60 -12.85
CA TRP A 307 -7.71 -15.26 -13.62
C TRP A 307 -7.64 -13.77 -13.93
N ASN A 308 -6.46 -13.21 -13.78
CA ASN A 308 -6.10 -11.87 -14.24
C ASN A 308 -4.59 -11.79 -14.51
N ARG A 309 -4.08 -10.62 -14.88
CA ARG A 309 -2.64 -10.42 -15.19
C ARG A 309 -1.71 -10.78 -14.03
N GLN A 310 -2.16 -10.63 -12.78
CA GLN A 310 -1.34 -10.90 -11.59
C GLN A 310 -1.11 -12.39 -11.36
N ALA A 311 -1.94 -13.27 -11.94
CA ALA A 311 -1.85 -14.72 -11.71
C ALA A 311 -0.46 -15.28 -12.06
N ILE A 312 0.16 -14.81 -13.12
CA ILE A 312 1.51 -15.25 -13.54
C ILE A 312 2.56 -14.84 -12.49
N THR A 313 2.55 -13.59 -12.08
CA THR A 313 3.45 -13.10 -11.01
C THR A 313 3.25 -13.89 -9.72
N ILE A 314 1.98 -14.15 -9.32
CA ILE A 314 1.66 -14.97 -8.14
C ILE A 314 2.26 -16.38 -8.26
N ILE A 315 2.16 -17.03 -9.42
CA ILE A 315 2.70 -18.38 -9.64
C ILE A 315 4.23 -18.37 -9.53
N HIS A 316 4.90 -17.39 -10.12
CA HIS A 316 6.36 -17.25 -10.00
C HIS A 316 6.79 -16.99 -8.56
N GLU A 317 6.10 -16.11 -7.85
CA GLU A 317 6.37 -15.85 -6.44
C GLU A 317 6.14 -17.10 -5.57
N LEU A 318 5.04 -17.81 -5.78
CA LEU A 318 4.81 -19.09 -5.07
C LEU A 318 5.92 -20.09 -5.33
N ASN A 319 6.47 -20.16 -6.57
CA ASN A 319 7.58 -21.04 -6.88
C ASN A 319 8.83 -20.74 -6.03
N ASN A 320 9.05 -19.49 -5.64
CA ASN A 320 10.16 -19.10 -4.77
C ASN A 320 9.93 -19.53 -3.31
N TYR A 321 8.67 -19.61 -2.87
CA TYR A 321 8.32 -19.87 -1.47
C TYR A 321 8.08 -21.33 -1.13
N VAL A 322 7.73 -22.18 -2.09
CA VAL A 322 7.28 -23.56 -1.83
C VAL A 322 8.38 -24.59 -2.02
N SER A 323 8.21 -25.76 -1.40
CA SER A 323 9.10 -26.91 -1.60
C SER A 323 8.86 -27.60 -2.92
N LYS A 324 9.90 -28.25 -3.44
CA LYS A 324 9.83 -29.05 -4.65
C LYS A 324 8.71 -30.09 -4.59
N GLY A 325 7.92 -30.13 -5.69
CA GLY A 325 6.77 -31.02 -5.80
C GLY A 325 5.46 -30.42 -5.31
N SER A 326 5.44 -29.13 -4.92
CA SER A 326 4.22 -28.40 -4.65
C SER A 326 3.39 -28.21 -5.92
N GLN A 327 2.09 -28.00 -5.75
CA GLN A 327 1.15 -27.97 -6.88
C GLN A 327 0.29 -26.71 -6.85
N VAL A 328 0.09 -26.11 -8.01
CA VAL A 328 -0.89 -25.05 -8.24
C VAL A 328 -1.94 -25.55 -9.23
N HIS A 329 -3.21 -25.55 -8.80
CA HIS A 329 -4.34 -25.87 -9.66
C HIS A 329 -5.14 -24.61 -9.95
N ILE A 330 -5.25 -24.24 -11.22
CA ILE A 330 -5.94 -23.02 -11.66
C ILE A 330 -7.29 -23.39 -12.25
N VAL A 331 -8.33 -22.68 -11.83
CA VAL A 331 -9.69 -22.85 -12.36
C VAL A 331 -10.21 -21.48 -12.83
N ALA A 332 -10.41 -21.35 -14.13
CA ALA A 332 -10.93 -20.12 -14.75
C ALA A 332 -11.82 -20.43 -15.97
N ASP A 333 -12.59 -19.45 -16.43
CA ASP A 333 -13.59 -19.62 -17.49
C ASP A 333 -13.10 -19.25 -18.91
N SER A 334 -11.79 -18.96 -19.08
CA SER A 334 -11.17 -18.65 -20.37
C SER A 334 -10.19 -19.75 -20.83
N LEU A 335 -10.16 -20.04 -22.15
CA LEU A 335 -9.17 -20.93 -22.75
C LEU A 335 -7.79 -20.26 -22.98
N GLU A 336 -7.74 -18.93 -23.06
CA GLU A 336 -6.49 -18.18 -23.22
C GLU A 336 -5.54 -18.43 -22.04
N VAL A 337 -6.10 -18.76 -20.87
CA VAL A 337 -5.32 -19.10 -19.66
C VAL A 337 -4.38 -20.27 -19.89
N GLU A 338 -4.83 -21.32 -20.58
CA GLU A 338 -4.02 -22.51 -20.83
C GLU A 338 -2.80 -22.19 -21.70
N GLN A 339 -2.98 -21.35 -22.72
CA GLN A 339 -1.90 -20.89 -23.57
C GLN A 339 -0.91 -20.02 -22.80
N THR A 340 -1.40 -19.06 -22.02
CA THR A 340 -0.56 -18.18 -21.20
C THR A 340 0.28 -18.97 -20.19
N ILE A 341 -0.31 -19.96 -19.53
CA ILE A 341 0.42 -20.85 -18.61
C ILE A 341 1.52 -21.63 -19.36
N ALA A 342 1.22 -22.14 -20.55
CA ALA A 342 2.20 -22.89 -21.33
C ALA A 342 3.39 -22.03 -21.80
N GLU A 343 3.15 -20.76 -22.06
CA GLU A 343 4.18 -19.80 -22.48
C GLU A 343 4.99 -19.24 -21.29
N GLU A 344 4.31 -18.82 -20.22
CA GLU A 344 4.90 -18.01 -19.13
C GLU A 344 5.33 -18.86 -17.90
N CYS A 345 4.75 -20.05 -17.70
CA CYS A 345 5.08 -20.91 -16.55
C CYS A 345 6.10 -22.00 -16.88
N THR A 346 6.98 -21.75 -17.84
CA THR A 346 8.08 -22.68 -18.18
C THR A 346 9.25 -22.52 -17.22
N GLY A 347 9.90 -23.64 -16.84
CA GLY A 347 11.11 -23.61 -16.02
C GLY A 347 10.89 -23.46 -14.51
N LEU A 348 9.67 -23.63 -14.02
CA LEU A 348 9.39 -23.65 -12.58
C LEU A 348 10.03 -24.88 -11.93
N GLU A 349 10.91 -24.67 -10.93
CA GLU A 349 11.69 -25.75 -10.30
C GLU A 349 10.92 -26.46 -9.18
N ASN A 350 10.06 -25.74 -8.47
CA ASN A 350 9.39 -26.21 -7.25
C ASN A 350 7.90 -26.50 -7.45
N LEU A 351 7.28 -25.90 -8.48
CA LEU A 351 5.85 -25.93 -8.73
C LEU A 351 5.45 -26.75 -9.94
N ILE A 352 4.37 -27.51 -9.80
CA ILE A 352 3.64 -28.16 -10.90
C ILE A 352 2.34 -27.40 -11.10
N VAL A 353 2.16 -26.76 -12.25
CA VAL A 353 0.96 -25.97 -12.58
C VAL A 353 0.00 -26.81 -13.42
N THR A 354 -1.28 -26.82 -13.04
CA THR A 354 -2.35 -27.50 -13.77
C THR A 354 -3.52 -26.53 -13.96
N PHE A 355 -4.22 -26.68 -15.09
CA PHE A 355 -5.37 -25.82 -15.43
C PHE A 355 -6.62 -26.63 -15.70
N LYS A 356 -7.77 -26.09 -15.28
CA LYS A 356 -9.11 -26.60 -15.59
C LYS A 356 -10.02 -25.47 -16.01
N LYS A 357 -10.57 -25.53 -17.20
CA LYS A 357 -11.60 -24.59 -17.65
C LYS A 357 -12.91 -24.86 -16.93
N ALA A 358 -13.36 -23.94 -16.09
CA ALA A 358 -14.68 -23.96 -15.44
C ALA A 358 -15.02 -22.58 -14.86
N ASP A 359 -16.29 -22.34 -14.59
CA ASP A 359 -16.73 -21.16 -13.83
C ASP A 359 -16.31 -21.32 -12.35
N SER A 360 -15.31 -20.56 -11.92
CA SER A 360 -14.75 -20.60 -10.57
C SER A 360 -15.71 -20.09 -9.47
N SER A 361 -16.78 -19.35 -9.84
CA SER A 361 -17.80 -18.85 -8.91
C SER A 361 -18.99 -19.80 -8.74
N SER A 362 -19.05 -20.85 -9.57
CA SER A 362 -20.16 -21.81 -9.54
C SER A 362 -20.04 -22.78 -8.37
N ARG A 363 -21.07 -22.87 -7.54
CA ARG A 363 -21.13 -23.84 -6.42
C ARG A 363 -20.84 -25.27 -6.89
N ARG A 364 -21.41 -25.69 -8.01
CA ARG A 364 -21.18 -27.03 -8.57
C ARG A 364 -19.69 -27.28 -8.89
N THR A 365 -18.99 -26.27 -9.41
CA THR A 365 -17.56 -26.36 -9.69
C THR A 365 -16.77 -26.54 -8.38
N LEU A 366 -17.08 -25.73 -7.36
CA LEU A 366 -16.40 -25.77 -6.06
C LEU A 366 -16.62 -27.11 -5.34
N ASP A 367 -17.83 -27.66 -5.38
CA ASP A 367 -18.13 -28.98 -4.81
C ASP A 367 -17.31 -30.10 -5.48
N MET A 368 -17.10 -30.03 -6.81
CA MET A 368 -16.30 -31.02 -7.56
C MET A 368 -14.80 -30.89 -7.34
N LEU A 369 -14.31 -29.74 -6.87
CA LEU A 369 -12.89 -29.48 -6.67
C LEU A 369 -12.35 -30.06 -5.35
N ASN A 370 -13.23 -30.49 -4.43
CA ASN A 370 -12.84 -30.97 -3.11
C ASN A 370 -11.89 -29.97 -2.40
N CYS A 371 -12.35 -28.73 -2.23
CA CYS A 371 -11.53 -27.60 -1.75
C CYS A 371 -10.76 -27.89 -0.46
N HIS A 372 -11.27 -28.76 0.40
CA HIS A 372 -10.61 -29.22 1.64
C HIS A 372 -9.30 -29.99 1.43
N THR A 373 -8.97 -30.36 0.20
CA THR A 373 -7.70 -31.05 -0.14
C THR A 373 -6.56 -30.11 -0.46
N TYR A 374 -6.82 -28.80 -0.51
CA TYR A 374 -5.82 -27.75 -0.73
C TYR A 374 -5.45 -27.10 0.59
N ASP A 375 -4.17 -26.76 0.72
CA ASP A 375 -3.65 -26.03 1.87
C ASP A 375 -4.05 -24.54 1.79
N HIS A 376 -4.05 -23.98 0.57
CA HIS A 376 -4.29 -22.57 0.31
C HIS A 376 -5.24 -22.36 -0.87
N ILE A 377 -6.12 -21.37 -0.75
CA ILE A 377 -7.02 -20.95 -1.84
C ILE A 377 -6.83 -19.45 -2.10
N ILE A 378 -6.52 -19.12 -3.36
CA ILE A 378 -6.42 -17.75 -3.84
C ILE A 378 -7.61 -17.46 -4.74
N ILE A 379 -8.33 -16.37 -4.47
CA ILE A 379 -9.46 -15.93 -5.29
C ILE A 379 -9.06 -14.64 -5.99
N LEU A 380 -8.87 -14.73 -7.31
CA LEU A 380 -8.51 -13.59 -8.15
C LEU A 380 -9.74 -12.97 -8.80
N SER A 381 -9.78 -11.65 -8.79
CA SER A 381 -10.83 -10.90 -9.46
C SER A 381 -10.63 -10.91 -10.98
N TYR A 382 -11.71 -11.10 -11.73
CA TYR A 382 -11.73 -11.06 -13.22
C TYR A 382 -11.69 -9.61 -13.73
N SER A 383 -10.60 -8.87 -13.48
CA SER A 383 -10.52 -7.44 -13.76
C SER A 383 -10.44 -7.08 -15.25
N GLN A 384 -10.00 -7.99 -16.11
CA GLN A 384 -9.69 -7.68 -17.52
C GLN A 384 -10.91 -7.60 -18.43
N ASN A 385 -11.98 -8.33 -18.14
CA ASN A 385 -13.13 -8.49 -19.05
C ASN A 385 -14.49 -8.11 -18.41
N ARG A 386 -14.48 -7.47 -17.24
CA ARG A 386 -15.69 -7.15 -16.49
C ARG A 386 -15.60 -5.80 -15.81
N LYS A 387 -16.76 -5.21 -15.55
CA LYS A 387 -16.83 -4.02 -14.68
C LYS A 387 -16.38 -4.39 -13.26
N ILE A 388 -15.68 -3.50 -12.59
CA ILE A 388 -15.11 -3.70 -11.24
C ILE A 388 -16.17 -4.26 -10.26
N GLN A 389 -17.37 -3.70 -10.22
CA GLN A 389 -18.43 -4.15 -9.32
C GLN A 389 -18.94 -5.57 -9.63
N GLU A 390 -18.97 -5.97 -10.89
CA GLU A 390 -19.34 -7.33 -11.29
C GLU A 390 -18.24 -8.32 -10.92
N ALA A 391 -16.98 -7.94 -11.10
CA ALA A 391 -15.83 -8.75 -10.72
C ALA A 391 -15.78 -8.99 -9.21
N ASP A 392 -15.95 -7.95 -8.40
CA ASP A 392 -15.98 -8.06 -6.94
C ASP A 392 -17.19 -8.84 -6.42
N ALA A 393 -18.36 -8.68 -7.05
CA ALA A 393 -19.54 -9.48 -6.69
C ALA A 393 -19.29 -10.98 -6.86
N ARG A 394 -18.62 -11.40 -7.94
CA ARG A 394 -18.23 -12.81 -8.15
C ARG A 394 -17.23 -13.30 -7.10
N THR A 395 -16.26 -12.47 -6.73
CA THR A 395 -15.33 -12.77 -5.64
C THR A 395 -16.06 -13.02 -4.33
N ILE A 396 -17.00 -12.14 -3.98
CA ILE A 396 -17.82 -12.27 -2.76
C ILE A 396 -18.67 -13.55 -2.78
N PHE A 397 -19.32 -13.86 -3.91
CA PHE A 397 -20.09 -15.11 -4.04
C PHE A 397 -19.20 -16.34 -3.89
N THR A 398 -18.00 -16.32 -4.47
CA THR A 398 -17.04 -17.42 -4.34
C THR A 398 -16.61 -17.61 -2.88
N LEU A 399 -16.32 -16.51 -2.17
CA LEU A 399 -15.98 -16.53 -0.73
C LEU A 399 -17.11 -17.13 0.10
N LEU A 400 -18.36 -16.72 -0.11
CA LEU A 400 -19.53 -17.25 0.60
C LEU A 400 -19.70 -18.76 0.39
N HIS A 401 -19.49 -19.23 -0.85
CA HIS A 401 -19.57 -20.65 -1.16
C HIS A 401 -18.45 -21.45 -0.51
N LEU A 402 -17.22 -20.94 -0.53
CA LEU A 402 -16.07 -21.60 0.10
C LEU A 402 -16.22 -21.65 1.62
N ARG A 403 -16.73 -20.59 2.23
CA ARG A 403 -17.02 -20.59 3.66
C ARG A 403 -18.03 -21.65 4.07
N ASP A 404 -19.16 -21.72 3.36
CA ASP A 404 -20.14 -22.77 3.59
C ASP A 404 -19.55 -24.18 3.41
N LEU A 405 -18.63 -24.36 2.45
CA LEU A 405 -17.93 -25.65 2.27
C LEU A 405 -16.99 -25.95 3.45
N ALA A 406 -16.22 -24.98 3.93
CA ALA A 406 -15.33 -25.15 5.07
C ALA A 406 -16.12 -25.51 6.34
N ASP A 407 -17.22 -24.80 6.61
CA ASP A 407 -18.10 -25.06 7.76
C ASP A 407 -18.74 -26.46 7.70
N ARG A 408 -19.15 -26.94 6.51
CA ARG A 408 -19.74 -28.28 6.34
C ARG A 408 -18.74 -29.43 6.43
N THR A 409 -17.51 -29.22 5.94
CA THR A 409 -16.50 -30.28 5.92
C THR A 409 -15.74 -30.39 7.24
N GLY A 410 -15.76 -29.34 8.06
CA GLY A 410 -14.98 -29.25 9.30
C GLY A 410 -13.46 -29.21 9.07
N HIS A 411 -13.04 -29.00 7.83
CA HIS A 411 -11.61 -28.88 7.47
C HIS A 411 -11.34 -27.42 7.04
N PRO A 412 -10.71 -26.61 7.89
CA PRO A 412 -10.32 -25.27 7.54
C PRO A 412 -9.18 -25.28 6.50
N PHE A 413 -9.26 -24.41 5.54
CA PHE A 413 -8.19 -24.06 4.60
C PHE A 413 -8.02 -22.56 4.60
N THR A 414 -6.82 -22.09 4.29
CA THR A 414 -6.57 -20.65 4.25
C THR A 414 -7.10 -20.05 2.95
N MET A 415 -7.74 -18.89 3.06
CA MET A 415 -8.30 -18.17 1.91
C MET A 415 -7.76 -16.75 1.86
N VAL A 416 -7.21 -16.37 0.70
CA VAL A 416 -6.94 -14.97 0.39
C VAL A 416 -7.74 -14.56 -0.84
N SER A 417 -8.37 -13.40 -0.79
CA SER A 417 -9.12 -12.86 -1.92
C SER A 417 -8.62 -11.50 -2.35
N GLN A 418 -8.65 -11.28 -3.65
CA GLN A 418 -8.45 -9.96 -4.23
C GLN A 418 -9.79 -9.25 -4.35
N VAL A 419 -9.84 -8.02 -3.87
CA VAL A 419 -10.95 -7.09 -4.02
C VAL A 419 -10.43 -5.84 -4.72
N LEU A 420 -11.09 -5.41 -5.77
CA LEU A 420 -10.65 -4.25 -6.55
C LEU A 420 -11.09 -2.96 -5.87
N ASP A 421 -12.38 -2.85 -5.57
CA ASP A 421 -13.00 -1.65 -5.02
C ASP A 421 -13.10 -1.73 -3.49
N VAL A 422 -12.49 -0.79 -2.85
CA VAL A 422 -12.48 -0.67 -1.40
C VAL A 422 -13.88 -0.47 -0.79
N ARG A 423 -14.86 0.04 -1.53
CA ARG A 423 -16.26 0.13 -1.09
C ARG A 423 -16.86 -1.23 -0.74
N ASN A 424 -16.31 -2.30 -1.29
CA ASN A 424 -16.74 -3.68 -1.04
C ASN A 424 -16.07 -4.30 0.20
N ARG A 425 -15.12 -3.59 0.87
CA ARG A 425 -14.37 -4.08 2.04
C ARG A 425 -15.27 -4.61 3.16
N GLU A 426 -16.30 -3.86 3.54
CA GLU A 426 -17.23 -4.26 4.60
C GLU A 426 -18.03 -5.51 4.23
N LEU A 427 -18.43 -5.64 2.96
CA LEU A 427 -19.13 -6.83 2.48
C LEU A 427 -18.22 -8.08 2.53
N VAL A 428 -16.94 -7.91 2.21
CA VAL A 428 -15.96 -9.02 2.31
C VAL A 428 -15.70 -9.39 3.77
N ASN A 429 -15.60 -8.44 4.67
CA ASN A 429 -15.45 -8.71 6.11
C ASN A 429 -16.57 -9.62 6.66
N ILE A 430 -17.81 -9.42 6.20
CA ILE A 430 -18.96 -10.26 6.60
C ILE A 430 -18.77 -11.72 6.16
N THR A 431 -18.03 -11.99 5.08
CA THR A 431 -17.76 -13.36 4.62
C THR A 431 -16.79 -14.12 5.51
N ARG A 432 -16.16 -13.47 6.51
CA ARG A 432 -15.13 -14.03 7.39
C ARG A 432 -13.99 -14.70 6.61
N ALA A 433 -13.57 -14.11 5.48
CA ALA A 433 -12.35 -14.52 4.81
C ALA A 433 -11.16 -14.37 5.77
N ASP A 434 -10.19 -15.29 5.69
CA ASP A 434 -8.99 -15.23 6.54
C ASP A 434 -8.17 -13.99 6.24
N ASP A 435 -8.13 -13.63 4.95
CA ASP A 435 -7.42 -12.47 4.47
C ASP A 435 -7.99 -11.94 3.15
N PHE A 436 -7.86 -10.65 2.91
CA PHE A 436 -8.19 -10.05 1.63
C PHE A 436 -7.30 -8.85 1.33
N VAL A 437 -6.98 -8.68 0.06
CA VAL A 437 -6.14 -7.61 -0.45
C VAL A 437 -6.99 -6.65 -1.26
N VAL A 438 -7.11 -5.40 -0.78
CA VAL A 438 -7.82 -4.35 -1.50
C VAL A 438 -6.83 -3.56 -2.34
N SER A 439 -6.81 -3.82 -3.63
CA SER A 439 -5.82 -3.28 -4.56
C SER A 439 -5.75 -1.76 -4.56
N ASP A 440 -6.90 -1.09 -4.66
CA ASP A 440 -6.98 0.38 -4.69
C ASP A 440 -6.49 1.02 -3.38
N LYS A 441 -6.74 0.39 -2.23
CA LYS A 441 -6.29 0.90 -0.93
C LYS A 441 -4.77 0.86 -0.83
N LEU A 442 -4.15 -0.28 -1.09
CA LEU A 442 -2.69 -0.43 -1.00
C LEU A 442 -1.95 0.52 -1.93
N ASN A 443 -2.43 0.65 -3.18
CA ASN A 443 -1.87 1.63 -4.11
C ASN A 443 -1.95 3.05 -3.55
N SER A 444 -3.11 3.45 -3.04
CA SER A 444 -3.32 4.79 -2.48
C SER A 444 -2.39 5.08 -1.30
N LEU A 445 -2.19 4.10 -0.42
CA LEU A 445 -1.29 4.21 0.72
C LEU A 445 0.17 4.42 0.26
N MET A 446 0.67 3.58 -0.64
CA MET A 446 2.05 3.68 -1.16
C MET A 446 2.30 5.00 -1.89
N VAL A 447 1.40 5.38 -2.79
CA VAL A 447 1.48 6.64 -3.54
C VAL A 447 1.52 7.83 -2.60
N SER A 448 0.68 7.84 -1.57
CA SER A 448 0.63 8.91 -0.57
C SER A 448 1.93 9.00 0.23
N GLN A 449 2.47 7.87 0.67
CA GLN A 449 3.74 7.82 1.41
C GLN A 449 4.90 8.32 0.57
N ILE A 450 5.04 7.85 -0.67
CA ILE A 450 6.11 8.29 -1.58
C ILE A 450 5.96 9.77 -1.89
N SER A 451 4.73 10.29 -2.05
CA SER A 451 4.51 11.72 -2.32
C SER A 451 4.94 12.64 -1.17
N GLU A 452 4.90 12.15 0.06
CA GLU A 452 5.43 12.85 1.24
C GLU A 452 6.95 12.73 1.33
N ASN A 453 7.52 11.57 0.97
CA ASN A 453 8.96 11.32 0.99
C ASN A 453 9.37 10.37 -0.15
N LYS A 454 10.04 10.93 -1.18
CA LYS A 454 10.47 10.19 -2.38
C LYS A 454 11.39 9.00 -2.09
N ASP A 455 12.17 9.05 -1.02
CA ASP A 455 13.15 8.02 -0.69
C ASP A 455 12.47 6.72 -0.22
N LEU A 456 11.18 6.78 0.15
CA LEU A 456 10.38 5.60 0.46
C LEU A 456 10.13 4.70 -0.76
N ALA A 457 10.25 5.21 -1.99
CA ALA A 457 10.14 4.39 -3.18
C ALA A 457 11.16 3.23 -3.17
N ASN A 458 12.42 3.52 -2.82
CA ASN A 458 13.48 2.51 -2.73
C ASN A 458 13.23 1.53 -1.57
N VAL A 459 12.65 2.00 -0.46
CA VAL A 459 12.31 1.15 0.69
C VAL A 459 11.19 0.17 0.32
N PHE A 460 10.17 0.63 -0.40
CA PHE A 460 9.09 -0.25 -0.87
C PHE A 460 9.56 -1.22 -1.95
N GLU A 461 10.44 -0.78 -2.85
CA GLU A 461 11.07 -1.68 -3.81
C GLU A 461 11.83 -2.82 -3.10
N ASP A 462 12.59 -2.51 -2.04
CA ASP A 462 13.31 -3.50 -1.25
C ASP A 462 12.34 -4.39 -0.44
N LEU A 463 11.31 -3.82 0.16
CA LEU A 463 10.30 -4.54 0.96
C LEU A 463 9.50 -5.56 0.14
N PHE A 464 9.25 -5.26 -1.14
CA PHE A 464 8.47 -6.12 -2.04
C PHE A 464 9.34 -6.86 -3.06
N ARG A 465 10.65 -6.88 -2.88
CA ARG A 465 11.55 -7.68 -3.73
C ARG A 465 11.53 -9.14 -3.27
N SER A 466 11.43 -10.08 -4.20
CA SER A 466 11.49 -11.53 -3.92
C SER A 466 12.87 -12.03 -3.48
N GLU A 467 13.91 -11.24 -3.74
CA GLU A 467 15.28 -11.49 -3.28
C GLU A 467 15.61 -10.50 -2.15
N GLY A 468 15.72 -10.96 -0.92
CA GLY A 468 16.04 -10.11 0.23
C GLY A 468 15.21 -10.46 1.46
N SER A 469 14.99 -9.45 2.32
CA SER A 469 14.23 -9.64 3.54
C SER A 469 12.76 -9.35 3.32
N GLU A 470 11.92 -10.27 3.76
CA GLU A 470 10.46 -10.21 3.67
C GLU A 470 9.82 -10.27 5.07
N ILE A 471 8.56 -9.89 5.15
CA ILE A 471 7.80 -9.95 6.41
C ILE A 471 7.20 -11.33 6.57
N TYR A 472 7.45 -11.95 7.73
CA TYR A 472 6.92 -13.26 8.09
C TYR A 472 6.17 -13.23 9.41
N LEU A 473 5.12 -14.07 9.51
CA LEU A 473 4.41 -14.38 10.74
C LEU A 473 4.85 -15.77 11.24
N LYS A 474 5.85 -15.81 12.10
CA LYS A 474 6.41 -17.06 12.62
C LYS A 474 5.81 -17.42 13.99
N PRO A 475 5.63 -18.71 14.34
CA PRO A 475 5.08 -19.12 15.64
C PRO A 475 5.85 -18.51 16.81
N ALA A 476 5.14 -17.92 17.79
CA ALA A 476 5.78 -17.34 18.97
C ALA A 476 6.59 -18.40 19.76
N SER A 477 6.16 -19.65 19.71
CA SER A 477 6.85 -20.80 20.32
C SER A 477 8.26 -21.04 19.79
N ASP A 478 8.57 -20.54 18.59
CA ASP A 478 9.90 -20.68 18.02
C ASP A 478 10.89 -19.66 18.63
N TYR A 479 10.40 -18.55 19.19
CA TYR A 479 11.21 -17.43 19.73
C TYR A 479 11.31 -17.44 21.24
N VAL A 480 10.18 -17.69 21.93
CA VAL A 480 10.08 -17.51 23.36
C VAL A 480 9.26 -18.62 24.03
N GLU A 481 9.40 -18.77 25.33
CA GLU A 481 8.56 -19.65 26.12
C GLU A 481 7.12 -19.14 26.16
N LEU A 482 6.17 -20.05 25.93
CA LEU A 482 4.74 -19.73 25.97
C LEU A 482 4.21 -19.67 27.42
N ARG A 483 3.07 -18.98 27.58
CA ARG A 483 2.32 -18.88 28.85
C ARG A 483 3.09 -18.20 29.98
N LYS A 484 4.13 -17.44 29.64
CA LYS A 484 4.88 -16.57 30.55
C LYS A 484 4.73 -15.11 30.15
N PRO A 485 4.68 -14.17 31.10
CA PRO A 485 4.73 -12.75 30.80
C PRO A 485 6.14 -12.36 30.33
N ILE A 486 6.28 -11.88 29.11
CA ILE A 486 7.55 -11.57 28.44
C ILE A 486 7.48 -10.15 27.88
N ASN A 487 8.53 -9.36 28.05
CA ASN A 487 8.63 -8.06 27.39
C ASN A 487 9.15 -8.20 25.95
N PHE A 488 8.86 -7.22 25.10
CA PHE A 488 9.21 -7.31 23.70
C PHE A 488 10.73 -7.17 23.43
N TYR A 489 11.53 -6.65 24.38
CA TYR A 489 12.99 -6.65 24.26
C TYR A 489 13.55 -8.08 24.17
N SER A 490 12.98 -9.02 24.93
CA SER A 490 13.37 -10.43 24.86
C SER A 490 13.00 -11.07 23.53
N VAL A 491 11.88 -10.66 22.92
CA VAL A 491 11.47 -11.10 21.56
C VAL A 491 12.44 -10.55 20.52
N ILE A 492 12.82 -9.26 20.62
CA ILE A 492 13.81 -8.64 19.72
C ILE A 492 15.15 -9.38 19.81
N GLU A 493 15.60 -9.73 21.01
CA GLU A 493 16.83 -10.49 21.18
C GLU A 493 16.73 -11.90 20.58
N ALA A 494 15.60 -12.56 20.73
CA ALA A 494 15.35 -13.87 20.13
C ALA A 494 15.42 -13.82 18.59
N ALA A 495 14.80 -12.80 17.97
CA ALA A 495 14.87 -12.56 16.54
C ALA A 495 16.30 -12.19 16.08
N ARG A 496 16.98 -11.28 16.80
CA ARG A 496 18.36 -10.89 16.51
C ARG A 496 19.33 -12.08 16.46
N ARG A 497 19.21 -13.05 17.37
CA ARG A 497 20.03 -14.27 17.35
C ARG A 497 19.85 -15.11 16.09
N ARG A 498 18.78 -14.87 15.33
CA ARG A 498 18.44 -15.54 14.07
C ARG A 498 18.78 -14.69 12.84
N GLY A 499 19.31 -13.48 13.02
CA GLY A 499 19.54 -12.52 11.94
C GLY A 499 18.25 -11.84 11.45
N GLU A 500 17.23 -11.79 12.30
CA GLU A 500 15.92 -11.26 11.97
C GLU A 500 15.59 -10.02 12.80
N ILE A 501 14.66 -9.20 12.30
CA ILE A 501 14.15 -8.02 13.02
C ILE A 501 12.71 -8.30 13.47
N ALA A 502 12.44 -8.29 14.78
CA ALA A 502 11.09 -8.39 15.29
C ALA A 502 10.35 -7.06 15.12
N LEU A 503 9.32 -7.06 14.27
CA LEU A 503 8.45 -5.91 13.99
C LEU A 503 7.29 -5.80 14.95
N GLY A 504 6.76 -6.95 15.42
CA GLY A 504 5.56 -6.99 16.20
C GLY A 504 5.09 -8.40 16.52
N CYS A 505 3.83 -8.51 16.85
CA CYS A 505 3.19 -9.80 17.12
C CYS A 505 1.73 -9.81 16.66
N ARG A 506 1.20 -11.01 16.44
CA ARG A 506 -0.23 -11.26 16.24
C ARG A 506 -0.73 -12.12 17.39
N LEU A 507 -1.69 -11.59 18.16
CA LEU A 507 -2.29 -12.24 19.33
C LEU A 507 -3.71 -12.68 18.98
N LEU A 508 -3.93 -13.97 18.78
CA LEU A 508 -5.26 -14.51 18.41
C LEU A 508 -6.28 -14.37 19.55
N SER A 509 -5.82 -14.35 20.81
CA SER A 509 -6.68 -14.05 21.96
C SER A 509 -7.29 -12.64 21.95
N ARG A 510 -6.77 -11.74 21.11
CA ARG A 510 -7.22 -10.34 20.96
C ARG A 510 -7.77 -10.06 19.56
N PHE A 511 -8.14 -11.10 18.83
CA PHE A 511 -8.62 -11.00 17.44
C PHE A 511 -9.87 -10.11 17.29
N ASP A 512 -10.77 -10.16 18.26
CA ASP A 512 -12.05 -9.42 18.25
C ASP A 512 -11.97 -8.03 18.90
N GLU A 513 -10.78 -7.57 19.31
CA GLU A 513 -10.64 -6.21 19.84
C GLU A 513 -10.73 -5.18 18.71
N ASP A 514 -11.73 -4.28 18.73
CA ASP A 514 -11.96 -3.23 17.72
C ASP A 514 -10.73 -2.34 17.45
N ALA A 515 -9.87 -2.17 18.45
CA ALA A 515 -8.64 -1.38 18.34
C ALA A 515 -7.51 -2.09 17.59
N LEU A 516 -7.62 -3.42 17.40
CA LEU A 516 -6.59 -4.26 16.79
C LEU A 516 -7.18 -5.01 15.61
N GLU A 517 -6.80 -4.68 14.40
CA GLU A 517 -7.24 -5.44 13.24
C GLU A 517 -6.68 -6.88 13.33
N GLN A 518 -7.54 -7.87 13.55
CA GLN A 518 -7.21 -9.30 13.64
C GLN A 518 -6.10 -9.64 14.67
N GLY A 519 -5.96 -8.86 15.74
CA GLY A 519 -4.96 -9.08 16.79
C GLY A 519 -3.53 -8.69 16.42
N VAL A 520 -3.31 -8.01 15.29
CA VAL A 520 -2.00 -7.54 14.83
C VAL A 520 -1.56 -6.31 15.63
N ILE A 521 -0.31 -6.33 16.11
CA ILE A 521 0.35 -5.22 16.81
C ILE A 521 1.73 -5.03 16.17
N VAL A 522 1.89 -3.99 15.38
CA VAL A 522 3.19 -3.57 14.83
C VAL A 522 3.83 -2.58 15.79
N ASN A 523 5.15 -2.66 15.97
CA ASN A 523 5.94 -1.79 16.84
C ASN A 523 5.37 -1.67 18.27
N PRO A 524 5.16 -2.79 19.01
CA PRO A 524 4.60 -2.77 20.34
C PRO A 524 5.48 -2.03 21.34
N GLU A 525 4.89 -1.53 22.43
CA GLU A 525 5.66 -0.99 23.55
C GLU A 525 6.58 -2.05 24.13
N LYS A 526 7.90 -1.86 23.95
CA LYS A 526 8.92 -2.91 24.20
C LYS A 526 9.02 -3.36 25.65
N SER A 527 8.69 -2.48 26.60
CA SER A 527 8.73 -2.77 28.06
C SER A 527 7.46 -3.47 28.57
N LYS A 528 6.37 -3.41 27.80
CA LYS A 528 5.10 -4.02 28.19
C LYS A 528 5.19 -5.54 28.18
N LEU A 529 4.67 -6.17 29.24
CA LEU A 529 4.60 -7.63 29.31
C LEU A 529 3.44 -8.16 28.48
N VAL A 530 3.75 -9.16 27.66
CA VAL A 530 2.79 -9.90 26.82
C VAL A 530 2.93 -11.39 27.15
N THR A 531 1.81 -12.10 27.23
CA THR A 531 1.80 -13.56 27.39
C THR A 531 1.41 -14.17 26.05
N PHE A 532 2.30 -14.99 25.48
CA PHE A 532 2.07 -15.68 24.21
C PHE A 532 1.50 -17.08 24.43
N PHE A 533 0.62 -17.50 23.54
CA PHE A 533 0.00 -18.81 23.46
C PHE A 533 0.40 -19.53 22.16
N GLU A 534 -0.03 -20.79 22.00
CA GLU A 534 0.38 -21.70 20.93
C GLU A 534 0.06 -21.18 19.52
N GLU A 535 -1.00 -20.40 19.39
CA GLU A 535 -1.49 -19.87 18.11
C GLU A 535 -0.93 -18.48 17.77
N ASP A 536 -0.30 -17.83 18.77
CA ASP A 536 0.24 -16.49 18.58
C ASP A 536 1.50 -16.52 17.71
N LYS A 537 1.72 -15.43 16.98
CA LYS A 537 2.85 -15.30 16.06
C LYS A 537 3.66 -14.04 16.32
N ILE A 538 4.95 -14.12 16.04
CA ILE A 538 5.85 -12.97 15.98
C ILE A 538 5.93 -12.52 14.52
N ILE A 539 5.82 -11.21 14.30
CA ILE A 539 6.00 -10.57 13.00
C ILE A 539 7.47 -10.20 12.90
N VAL A 540 8.15 -10.74 11.90
CA VAL A 540 9.58 -10.52 11.69
C VAL A 540 9.87 -10.11 10.26
N LEU A 541 10.92 -9.31 10.09
CA LEU A 541 11.57 -9.08 8.80
C LEU A 541 12.79 -10.00 8.74
N ALA A 542 12.83 -10.89 7.75
CA ALA A 542 13.83 -11.95 7.64
C ALA A 542 14.09 -12.33 6.18
N GLU A 543 15.28 -12.83 5.88
CA GLU A 543 15.62 -13.32 4.52
C GLU A 543 14.94 -14.65 4.17
N ASN A 544 14.53 -15.40 5.18
CA ASN A 544 13.95 -16.74 5.01
C ASN A 544 12.83 -17.01 6.02
N ASP A 545 11.94 -17.89 5.63
CA ASP A 545 10.85 -18.40 6.47
C ASP A 545 11.32 -19.45 7.54
N PHE A 546 12.62 -19.74 7.64
CA PHE A 546 13.20 -20.82 8.50
C PHE A 546 13.86 -20.30 9.76
#